data_dc0cda7453a18a47de02e18fa503cfe8
#
_entry.id   dc0cda7453a18a47de02e18fa503cfe8
#
_cell.length_a   1.000
_cell.length_b   1.000
_cell.length_c   1.000
_cell.angle_alpha   90.00
_cell.angle_beta   90.00
_cell.angle_gamma   90.00
#
_symmetry.space_group_name_H-M   'P 1'
#
loop_
_entity.id
_entity.type
_entity.pdbx_description
1 polymer ?
#
loop_
_entity_poly.entity_id
_entity_poly.type
_entity_poly.pdbx_seq_one_letter_code
_entity_poly.pdbx_strand_id
1 'polypeptide(L)'
;EYVLARGEGSPAAQTPVEPPATPVSAKSEASVPGPETSTFAPAEGDVLDTTWAVPGEIVCSGMSVGIPGQEMVFGDDVHQAIFDGKNHIDRVVDETVQAILNKNITRLEKGPDGTAQYVPIKDPAQSVHLAGQLGSFDLCEEFGIEERLRDGLDRASQLAFGAGLDALRNARIPLVPRYRTTRSGKKVTTGWALPDSMRDETGIIYAACFTGIDVAMKQARAAATDPNYTFDPRFLLQVIGMGHARFAEFIGARGPNTRINVACASTTQAIGIAEDWLRLGRCKRVVVIGSDDVTEADMMEWVGSGFLATGAGTNESDVTKAALPFDKRRNGTILGAGAVGLVIENAEKAENRGVVPY
;
A
#
# COMPACT_ATOMS: atom_id res chain seq x y z
N GLU A 1 -2.12 31.80 16.50
CA GLU A 1 -0.78 32.16 16.97
C GLU A 1 -0.29 31.15 17.99
N TYR A 2 0.33 30.06 17.55
CA TYR A 2 1.26 29.31 18.38
C TYR A 2 2.66 29.65 17.88
N VAL A 3 3.11 30.80 18.31
CA VAL A 3 4.50 31.24 18.20
C VAL A 3 5.28 30.56 19.32
N LEU A 4 6.27 29.79 18.96
CA LEU A 4 7.31 29.31 19.86
C LEU A 4 8.02 30.52 20.47
N ALA A 5 7.69 30.87 21.69
CA ALA A 5 8.46 31.79 22.50
C ALA A 5 9.79 31.11 22.84
N ARG A 6 10.88 31.64 22.29
CA ARG A 6 12.25 31.36 22.77
C ARG A 6 12.39 32.03 24.14
N GLY A 7 12.30 31.23 25.20
CA GLY A 7 12.75 31.64 26.52
C GLY A 7 14.27 31.41 26.61
N GLU A 8 15.01 32.49 26.72
CA GLU A 8 16.39 32.44 27.21
C GLU A 8 16.37 32.08 28.69
N GLY A 9 16.84 30.90 29.01
CA GLY A 9 17.03 30.42 30.38
C GLY A 9 18.44 29.88 30.52
N SER A 10 19.22 30.50 31.35
CA SER A 10 20.55 30.06 31.81
C SER A 10 20.58 28.58 32.26
N PRO A 11 21.70 27.88 32.07
CA PRO A 11 21.81 26.48 32.47
C PRO A 11 21.87 26.36 34.01
N ALA A 12 20.83 25.80 34.58
CA ALA A 12 20.84 25.37 35.99
C ALA A 12 21.71 24.12 36.12
N ALA A 13 22.59 24.16 37.13
CA ALA A 13 23.51 23.10 37.49
C ALA A 13 22.77 21.77 37.73
N GLN A 14 23.23 20.71 37.06
CA GLN A 14 22.78 19.34 37.29
C GLN A 14 23.35 18.85 38.62
N THR A 15 22.49 18.52 39.58
CA THR A 15 22.85 17.75 40.78
C THR A 15 23.17 16.31 40.37
N PRO A 16 24.19 15.69 40.95
CA PRO A 16 24.53 14.30 40.65
C PRO A 16 23.44 13.35 41.16
N VAL A 17 23.02 12.45 40.27
CA VAL A 17 22.10 11.34 40.61
C VAL A 17 22.95 10.25 41.33
N GLU A 18 22.62 9.95 42.56
CA GLU A 18 23.20 8.82 43.30
C GLU A 18 22.85 7.48 42.64
N PRO A 19 23.76 6.50 42.63
CA PRO A 19 23.48 5.16 42.10
C PRO A 19 22.51 4.41 43.04
N PRO A 20 21.64 3.52 42.51
CA PRO A 20 20.68 2.80 43.30
C PRO A 20 21.35 1.82 44.27
N ALA A 21 20.80 1.78 45.47
CA ALA A 21 21.27 0.97 46.59
C ALA A 21 21.22 -0.55 46.29
N THR A 22 22.15 -1.25 46.86
CA THR A 22 22.36 -2.71 46.89
C THR A 22 21.13 -3.52 47.25
N PRO A 23 21.01 -4.78 46.76
CA PRO A 23 19.81 -5.59 46.92
C PRO A 23 19.66 -6.10 48.36
N VAL A 24 18.44 -5.95 48.85
CA VAL A 24 18.01 -6.51 50.14
C VAL A 24 17.88 -8.03 50.04
N SER A 25 18.49 -8.70 51.00
CA SER A 25 18.51 -10.13 51.26
C SER A 25 17.15 -10.84 51.09
N ALA A 26 17.21 -11.99 50.46
CA ALA A 26 16.12 -12.93 50.24
C ALA A 26 15.49 -13.39 51.60
N LYS A 27 14.17 -13.24 51.67
CA LYS A 27 13.36 -13.96 52.63
C LYS A 27 12.64 -15.12 51.95
N SER A 28 12.85 -16.29 52.55
CA SER A 28 12.18 -17.58 52.44
C SER A 28 11.13 -17.80 51.39
N GLU A 29 11.39 -18.80 50.59
CA GLU A 29 10.50 -19.45 49.62
C GLU A 29 9.19 -19.91 50.29
N ALA A 30 8.08 -19.25 49.90
CA ALA A 30 6.77 -19.88 49.98
C ALA A 30 6.59 -20.65 48.68
N SER A 31 6.43 -21.95 48.73
CA SER A 31 6.18 -22.83 47.61
C SER A 31 4.89 -22.39 46.88
N VAL A 32 5.03 -21.87 45.68
CA VAL A 32 3.93 -21.67 44.76
C VAL A 32 3.52 -23.05 44.25
N PRO A 33 2.24 -23.47 44.35
CA PRO A 33 1.78 -24.71 43.73
C PRO A 33 2.04 -24.59 42.23
N GLY A 34 2.73 -25.57 41.65
CA GLY A 34 2.94 -25.66 40.22
C GLY A 34 1.59 -25.67 39.46
N PRO A 35 1.56 -25.19 38.23
CA PRO A 35 0.34 -25.24 37.44
C PRO A 35 -0.11 -26.70 37.31
N GLU A 36 -1.33 -26.97 37.81
CA GLU A 36 -1.98 -28.25 37.53
C GLU A 36 -2.03 -28.40 36.03
N THR A 37 -1.32 -29.36 35.48
CA THR A 37 -1.46 -29.79 34.08
C THR A 37 -2.86 -30.37 33.95
N SER A 38 -3.81 -29.51 33.57
CA SER A 38 -5.09 -29.95 33.07
C SER A 38 -4.81 -30.76 31.80
N THR A 39 -4.73 -32.07 31.95
CA THR A 39 -4.80 -32.99 30.83
C THR A 39 -6.22 -32.91 30.30
N PHE A 40 -6.47 -32.02 29.35
CA PHE A 40 -7.61 -32.14 28.43
C PHE A 40 -7.38 -33.40 27.60
N ALA A 41 -7.88 -34.55 28.11
CA ALA A 41 -8.09 -35.67 27.24
C ALA A 41 -9.21 -35.24 26.25
N PRO A 42 -9.00 -35.31 24.92
CA PRO A 42 -10.07 -35.08 23.98
C PRO A 42 -11.16 -36.12 24.29
N ALA A 43 -12.41 -35.67 24.34
CA ALA A 43 -13.56 -36.58 24.44
C ALA A 43 -13.48 -37.56 23.24
N GLU A 44 -13.51 -38.86 23.52
CA GLU A 44 -13.60 -39.88 22.49
C GLU A 44 -14.92 -39.63 21.71
N GLY A 45 -14.82 -39.09 20.49
CA GLY A 45 -15.96 -38.88 19.61
C GLY A 45 -15.81 -37.76 18.58
N ASP A 46 -15.06 -36.70 18.88
CA ASP A 46 -14.75 -35.68 17.89
C ASP A 46 -13.38 -35.93 17.25
N VAL A 47 -13.34 -36.91 16.37
CA VAL A 47 -12.35 -36.87 15.30
C VAL A 47 -12.76 -35.67 14.46
N LEU A 48 -12.15 -34.50 14.74
CA LEU A 48 -12.14 -33.40 13.76
C LEU A 48 -11.75 -34.06 12.46
N ASP A 49 -12.70 -34.12 11.53
CA ASP A 49 -12.43 -34.55 10.17
C ASP A 49 -11.46 -33.53 9.55
N THR A 50 -10.17 -33.76 9.84
CA THR A 50 -9.05 -33.01 9.29
C THR A 50 -8.73 -33.46 7.86
N THR A 51 -9.64 -34.12 7.18
CA THR A 51 -9.61 -34.16 5.72
C THR A 51 -9.94 -32.75 5.23
N TRP A 52 -9.02 -31.82 5.52
CA TRP A 52 -8.90 -30.61 4.75
C TRP A 52 -8.73 -31.11 3.31
N ALA A 53 -9.81 -31.02 2.53
CA ALA A 53 -9.68 -31.25 1.11
C ALA A 53 -8.58 -30.28 0.67
N VAL A 54 -7.40 -30.84 0.36
CA VAL A 54 -6.34 -30.02 -0.23
C VAL A 54 -6.99 -29.38 -1.43
N PRO A 55 -7.20 -28.08 -1.45
CA PRO A 55 -7.84 -27.47 -2.60
C PRO A 55 -7.01 -27.91 -3.80
N GLY A 56 -7.66 -28.17 -4.91
CA GLY A 56 -6.97 -28.42 -6.16
C GLY A 56 -5.97 -27.30 -6.44
N GLU A 57 -5.28 -27.38 -7.52
CA GLU A 57 -4.29 -26.37 -7.92
C GLU A 57 -4.83 -24.95 -7.75
N ILE A 58 -4.03 -24.09 -7.12
CA ILE A 58 -4.32 -22.66 -6.93
C ILE A 58 -3.63 -21.89 -8.06
N VAL A 59 -4.36 -21.07 -8.75
CA VAL A 59 -3.92 -20.37 -9.95
C VAL A 59 -4.22 -18.87 -9.89
N CYS A 60 -3.48 -18.10 -10.68
CA CYS A 60 -3.84 -16.74 -11.03
C CYS A 60 -4.74 -16.77 -12.27
N SER A 61 -6.01 -16.47 -12.13
CA SER A 61 -7.00 -16.51 -13.22
C SER A 61 -7.26 -15.16 -13.87
N GLY A 62 -6.76 -14.09 -13.30
CA GLY A 62 -6.87 -12.76 -13.88
C GLY A 62 -5.85 -11.81 -13.27
N MET A 63 -5.34 -10.93 -14.09
CA MET A 63 -4.40 -9.91 -13.65
C MET A 63 -4.71 -8.54 -14.27
N SER A 64 -4.21 -7.52 -13.60
CA SER A 64 -4.21 -6.14 -14.05
C SER A 64 -2.88 -5.51 -13.68
N VAL A 65 -2.35 -4.70 -14.55
CA VAL A 65 -1.11 -3.97 -14.32
C VAL A 65 -1.30 -2.53 -14.78
N GLY A 66 -1.25 -1.61 -13.82
CA GLY A 66 -1.20 -0.17 -14.06
C GLY A 66 0.21 0.34 -13.82
N ILE A 67 0.89 0.77 -14.87
CA ILE A 67 2.28 1.24 -14.81
C ILE A 67 2.40 2.74 -15.07
N PRO A 68 3.50 3.37 -14.62
CA PRO A 68 3.78 4.78 -14.89
C PRO A 68 3.92 5.08 -16.38
N GLY A 69 3.83 6.36 -16.73
CA GLY A 69 4.23 6.89 -18.05
C GLY A 69 3.36 6.49 -19.24
N GLN A 70 2.24 5.78 -19.02
CA GLN A 70 1.29 5.47 -20.07
C GLN A 70 0.30 6.61 -20.26
N GLU A 71 -0.27 6.72 -21.47
CA GLU A 71 -1.37 7.65 -21.75
C GLU A 71 -2.59 7.30 -20.86
N MET A 72 -2.85 6.00 -20.69
CA MET A 72 -3.79 5.46 -19.72
C MET A 72 -3.08 4.47 -18.79
N VAL A 73 -3.33 4.55 -17.49
CA VAL A 73 -2.66 3.70 -16.48
C VAL A 73 -2.98 2.22 -16.70
N PHE A 74 -4.22 1.89 -17.04
CA PHE A 74 -4.72 0.53 -17.27
C PHE A 74 -5.08 0.31 -18.75
N GLY A 75 -4.10 0.45 -19.65
CA GLY A 75 -4.30 0.21 -21.07
C GLY A 75 -4.09 -1.26 -21.45
N ASP A 76 -4.74 -1.72 -22.51
CA ASP A 76 -4.59 -3.10 -23.00
C ASP A 76 -3.17 -3.41 -23.50
N ASP A 77 -2.39 -2.39 -23.85
CA ASP A 77 -1.02 -2.49 -24.36
C ASP A 77 0.05 -2.45 -23.26
N VAL A 78 -0.33 -2.27 -21.99
CA VAL A 78 0.61 -2.18 -20.87
C VAL A 78 1.50 -3.42 -20.79
N HIS A 79 0.92 -4.61 -20.94
CA HIS A 79 1.68 -5.86 -20.89
C HIS A 79 2.71 -5.92 -22.02
N GLN A 80 2.31 -5.56 -23.24
CA GLN A 80 3.21 -5.53 -24.39
C GLN A 80 4.34 -4.52 -24.18
N ALA A 81 4.03 -3.35 -23.63
CA ALA A 81 5.05 -2.35 -23.31
C ALA A 81 6.13 -2.88 -22.34
N ILE A 82 5.73 -3.68 -21.34
CA ILE A 82 6.66 -4.33 -20.42
C ILE A 82 7.54 -5.35 -21.16
N PHE A 83 6.95 -6.21 -21.99
CA PHE A 83 7.69 -7.20 -22.77
C PHE A 83 8.63 -6.57 -23.81
N ASP A 84 8.24 -5.44 -24.39
CA ASP A 84 9.09 -4.66 -25.29
C ASP A 84 10.24 -3.94 -24.59
N GLY A 85 10.31 -4.02 -23.26
CA GLY A 85 11.33 -3.36 -22.45
C GLY A 85 11.21 -1.83 -22.43
N LYS A 86 10.02 -1.29 -22.69
CA LYS A 86 9.79 0.16 -22.61
C LYS A 86 10.03 0.64 -21.20
N ASN A 87 10.79 1.73 -21.09
CA ASN A 87 11.07 2.38 -19.83
C ASN A 87 10.11 3.57 -19.63
N HIS A 88 9.44 3.61 -18.50
CA HIS A 88 8.46 4.63 -18.14
C HIS A 88 8.93 5.50 -16.96
N ILE A 89 10.24 5.55 -16.74
CA ILE A 89 10.85 6.39 -15.71
C ILE A 89 11.25 7.71 -16.35
N ASP A 90 10.83 8.80 -15.73
CA ASP A 90 11.04 10.16 -16.22
C ASP A 90 11.72 11.05 -15.18
N ARG A 91 12.11 12.25 -15.61
CA ARG A 91 12.75 13.22 -14.71
C ARG A 91 11.73 13.83 -13.76
N VAL A 92 12.14 13.95 -12.50
CA VAL A 92 11.42 14.75 -11.50
C VAL A 92 11.64 16.22 -11.83
N VAL A 93 10.58 17.03 -11.71
CA VAL A 93 10.64 18.47 -11.99
C VAL A 93 11.56 19.19 -11.00
N ASP A 94 12.25 20.24 -11.46
CA ASP A 94 13.25 20.95 -10.68
C ASP A 94 12.68 21.56 -9.38
N GLU A 95 11.41 21.96 -9.38
CA GLU A 95 10.71 22.47 -8.19
C GLU A 95 10.64 21.43 -7.08
N THR A 96 10.37 20.17 -7.42
CA THR A 96 10.36 19.06 -6.45
C THR A 96 11.76 18.75 -5.93
N VAL A 97 12.77 18.75 -6.82
CA VAL A 97 14.18 18.59 -6.42
C VAL A 97 14.57 19.67 -5.40
N GLN A 98 14.21 20.94 -5.67
CA GLN A 98 14.51 22.04 -4.76
C GLN A 98 13.72 21.92 -3.44
N ALA A 99 12.47 21.50 -3.48
CA ALA A 99 11.65 21.27 -2.29
C ALA A 99 12.23 20.17 -1.38
N ILE A 100 12.78 19.10 -1.98
CA ILE A 100 13.53 18.06 -1.26
C ILE A 100 14.75 18.66 -0.56
N LEU A 101 15.58 19.43 -1.27
CA LEU A 101 16.79 20.05 -0.72
C LEU A 101 16.47 21.02 0.45
N ASN A 102 15.39 21.75 0.34
CA ASN A 102 14.93 22.71 1.37
C ASN A 102 14.56 22.03 2.70
N LYS A 103 14.43 20.71 2.75
CA LYS A 103 14.20 19.95 3.99
C LYS A 103 15.44 19.79 4.85
N ASN A 104 16.62 20.26 4.39
CA ASN A 104 17.87 20.14 5.11
C ASN A 104 18.21 18.67 5.48
N ILE A 105 18.10 17.79 4.51
CA ILE A 105 18.30 16.35 4.68
C ILE A 105 19.78 16.09 5.01
N THR A 106 20.02 15.18 5.94
CA THR A 106 21.34 14.59 6.18
C THR A 106 21.29 13.10 5.81
N ARG A 107 22.36 12.61 5.18
CA ARG A 107 22.55 11.20 4.89
C ARG A 107 23.64 10.62 5.77
N LEU A 108 23.40 9.40 6.25
CA LEU A 108 24.42 8.67 7.00
C LEU A 108 25.48 8.12 6.03
N GLU A 109 26.72 8.61 6.15
CA GLU A 109 27.87 8.09 5.42
C GLU A 109 28.80 7.34 6.37
N LYS A 110 29.27 6.16 5.93
CA LYS A 110 30.21 5.33 6.68
C LYS A 110 31.59 5.55 6.14
N GLY A 111 32.50 6.00 6.99
CA GLY A 111 33.94 6.11 6.66
C GLY A 111 34.61 4.74 6.52
N PRO A 112 35.80 4.69 5.92
CA PRO A 112 36.58 3.46 5.75
C PRO A 112 36.93 2.76 7.09
N ASP A 113 36.97 3.53 8.16
CA ASP A 113 37.27 3.09 9.53
C ASP A 113 36.03 2.61 10.31
N GLY A 114 34.84 2.60 9.64
CA GLY A 114 33.58 2.23 10.24
C GLY A 114 32.89 3.35 11.03
N THR A 115 33.46 4.55 11.07
CA THR A 115 32.82 5.74 11.65
C THR A 115 31.59 6.12 10.79
N ALA A 116 30.52 6.55 11.45
CA ALA A 116 29.31 7.02 10.78
C ALA A 116 29.18 8.53 10.99
N GLN A 117 28.95 9.27 9.91
CA GLN A 117 28.75 10.72 9.93
C GLN A 117 27.46 11.09 9.21
N TYR A 118 26.73 12.08 9.73
CA TYR A 118 25.59 12.67 9.06
C TYR A 118 26.04 13.81 8.17
N VAL A 119 26.03 13.59 6.86
CA VAL A 119 26.47 14.58 5.86
C VAL A 119 25.25 15.27 5.26
N PRO A 120 25.20 16.63 5.31
CA PRO A 120 24.10 17.38 4.69
C PRO A 120 24.07 17.22 3.18
N ILE A 121 22.90 16.94 2.63
CA ILE A 121 22.63 16.94 1.19
C ILE A 121 22.27 18.37 0.79
N LYS A 122 23.15 19.04 0.04
CA LYS A 122 22.98 20.45 -0.38
C LYS A 122 23.08 20.64 -1.89
N ASP A 123 23.77 19.71 -2.55
CA ASP A 123 23.97 19.76 -3.99
C ASP A 123 22.73 19.14 -4.68
N PRO A 124 22.10 19.84 -5.64
CA PRO A 124 21.03 19.26 -6.46
C PRO A 124 21.40 17.90 -7.05
N ALA A 125 22.64 17.70 -7.47
CA ALA A 125 23.11 16.42 -8.01
C ALA A 125 23.01 15.24 -7.02
N GLN A 126 22.81 15.50 -5.74
CA GLN A 126 22.65 14.48 -4.70
C GLN A 126 21.18 14.18 -4.38
N SER A 127 20.25 14.88 -5.04
CA SER A 127 18.80 14.70 -4.85
C SER A 127 18.23 13.55 -5.68
N VAL A 128 16.92 13.34 -5.57
CA VAL A 128 16.17 12.41 -6.45
C VAL A 128 15.93 13.09 -7.79
N HIS A 129 16.28 12.43 -8.89
CA HIS A 129 16.13 12.97 -10.24
C HIS A 129 15.15 12.19 -11.11
N LEU A 130 14.84 10.97 -10.73
CA LEU A 130 14.05 10.04 -11.54
C LEU A 130 12.87 9.50 -10.75
N ALA A 131 11.73 9.37 -11.41
CA ALA A 131 10.52 8.76 -10.86
C ALA A 131 9.71 8.05 -11.94
N GLY A 132 9.02 6.99 -11.58
CA GLY A 132 7.96 6.40 -12.39
C GLY A 132 6.67 7.17 -12.20
N GLN A 133 6.49 8.28 -12.91
CA GLN A 133 5.33 9.18 -12.74
C GLN A 133 4.06 8.57 -13.32
N LEU A 134 2.95 8.72 -12.60
CA LEU A 134 1.64 8.24 -13.03
C LEU A 134 1.18 9.00 -14.28
N GLY A 135 0.64 8.26 -15.25
CA GLY A 135 -0.06 8.84 -16.41
C GLY A 135 -1.45 9.35 -16.06
N SER A 136 -2.22 9.65 -17.10
CA SER A 136 -3.62 10.06 -16.92
C SER A 136 -4.44 8.91 -16.35
N PHE A 137 -5.19 9.19 -15.27
CA PHE A 137 -6.08 8.23 -14.64
C PHE A 137 -7.30 8.93 -14.03
N ASP A 138 -8.48 8.60 -14.53
CA ASP A 138 -9.76 8.98 -13.93
C ASP A 138 -10.63 7.75 -13.69
N LEU A 139 -10.82 7.42 -12.41
CA LEU A 139 -11.59 6.26 -11.97
C LEU A 139 -13.06 6.32 -12.42
N CYS A 140 -13.61 7.52 -12.59
CA CYS A 140 -14.99 7.71 -13.01
C CYS A 140 -15.16 7.46 -14.52
N GLU A 141 -14.26 8.00 -15.32
CA GLU A 141 -14.30 7.86 -16.78
C GLU A 141 -13.96 6.43 -17.23
N GLU A 142 -12.88 5.86 -16.66
CA GLU A 142 -12.39 4.55 -17.10
C GLU A 142 -13.24 3.37 -16.57
N PHE A 143 -13.78 3.50 -15.36
CA PHE A 143 -14.48 2.38 -14.69
C PHE A 143 -15.96 2.65 -14.38
N GLY A 144 -16.49 3.82 -14.72
CA GLY A 144 -17.90 4.17 -14.51
C GLY A 144 -18.28 4.26 -13.02
N ILE A 145 -17.37 4.72 -12.17
CA ILE A 145 -17.56 4.90 -10.74
C ILE A 145 -18.13 6.29 -10.46
N GLU A 146 -19.05 6.40 -9.46
CA GLU A 146 -19.59 7.71 -9.07
C GLU A 146 -18.49 8.61 -8.47
N GLU A 147 -18.48 9.91 -8.84
CA GLU A 147 -17.55 10.92 -8.29
C GLU A 147 -17.54 10.96 -6.77
N ARG A 148 -18.72 10.82 -6.14
CA ARG A 148 -18.84 10.81 -4.69
C ARG A 148 -18.00 9.70 -4.04
N LEU A 149 -17.88 8.53 -4.68
CA LEU A 149 -17.05 7.45 -4.18
C LEU A 149 -15.58 7.76 -4.43
N ARG A 150 -15.21 8.18 -5.65
CA ARG A 150 -13.86 8.61 -6.00
C ARG A 150 -13.33 9.65 -5.02
N ASP A 151 -14.11 10.70 -4.74
CA ASP A 151 -13.74 11.79 -3.84
C ASP A 151 -13.56 11.36 -2.38
N GLY A 152 -14.09 10.21 -2.00
CA GLY A 152 -13.89 9.60 -0.68
C GLY A 152 -12.68 8.68 -0.58
N LEU A 153 -11.87 8.58 -1.65
CA LEU A 153 -10.68 7.72 -1.72
C LEU A 153 -9.42 8.57 -1.86
N ASP A 154 -8.35 8.17 -1.20
CA ASP A 154 -7.01 8.65 -1.48
C ASP A 154 -6.53 8.14 -2.84
N ARG A 155 -5.47 8.73 -3.39
CA ARG A 155 -4.99 8.41 -4.75
C ARG A 155 -4.61 6.93 -4.91
N ALA A 156 -3.90 6.35 -3.94
CA ALA A 156 -3.53 4.94 -3.97
C ALA A 156 -4.78 4.03 -3.97
N SER A 157 -5.81 4.36 -3.17
CA SER A 157 -7.07 3.61 -3.17
C SER A 157 -7.85 3.75 -4.49
N GLN A 158 -7.79 4.89 -5.17
CA GLN A 158 -8.37 5.04 -6.51
C GLN A 158 -7.73 4.09 -7.51
N LEU A 159 -6.40 4.01 -7.52
CA LEU A 159 -5.64 3.07 -8.34
C LEU A 159 -5.96 1.61 -7.99
N ALA A 160 -6.10 1.31 -6.68
CA ALA A 160 -6.50 -0.02 -6.21
C ALA A 160 -7.86 -0.45 -6.78
N PHE A 161 -8.83 0.47 -6.82
CA PHE A 161 -10.15 0.17 -7.40
C PHE A 161 -10.06 -0.14 -8.89
N GLY A 162 -9.28 0.63 -9.65
CA GLY A 162 -9.01 0.36 -11.06
C GLY A 162 -8.41 -1.04 -11.26
N ALA A 163 -7.29 -1.33 -10.58
CA ALA A 163 -6.60 -2.60 -10.67
C ALA A 163 -7.48 -3.79 -10.27
N GLY A 164 -8.24 -3.67 -9.19
CA GLY A 164 -9.13 -4.72 -8.73
C GLY A 164 -10.27 -5.02 -9.71
N LEU A 165 -10.88 -3.99 -10.29
CA LEU A 165 -11.96 -4.14 -11.27
C LEU A 165 -11.43 -4.74 -12.58
N ASP A 166 -10.27 -4.26 -13.04
CA ASP A 166 -9.67 -4.73 -14.26
C ASP A 166 -9.22 -6.19 -14.14
N ALA A 167 -8.60 -6.58 -13.03
CA ALA A 167 -8.28 -7.98 -12.75
C ALA A 167 -9.52 -8.89 -12.72
N LEU A 168 -10.63 -8.43 -12.12
CA LEU A 168 -11.89 -9.17 -12.13
C LEU A 168 -12.45 -9.34 -13.55
N ARG A 169 -12.36 -8.31 -14.40
CA ARG A 169 -12.75 -8.38 -15.82
C ARG A 169 -11.87 -9.36 -16.57
N ASN A 170 -10.56 -9.28 -16.37
CA ASN A 170 -9.59 -10.18 -16.99
C ASN A 170 -9.83 -11.65 -16.59
N ALA A 171 -10.17 -11.90 -15.31
CA ALA A 171 -10.60 -13.21 -14.81
C ALA A 171 -11.98 -13.66 -15.32
N ARG A 172 -12.62 -12.90 -16.21
CA ARG A 172 -13.99 -13.13 -16.70
C ARG A 172 -15.02 -13.30 -15.57
N ILE A 173 -14.84 -12.59 -14.46
CA ILE A 173 -15.85 -12.52 -13.42
C ILE A 173 -17.01 -11.66 -13.94
N PRO A 174 -18.26 -12.19 -13.97
CA PRO A 174 -19.39 -11.48 -14.55
C PRO A 174 -19.88 -10.35 -13.63
N LEU A 175 -19.19 -9.21 -13.63
CA LEU A 175 -19.58 -8.05 -12.86
C LEU A 175 -20.94 -7.53 -13.33
N VAL A 176 -21.83 -7.26 -12.39
CA VAL A 176 -23.18 -6.77 -12.62
C VAL A 176 -23.24 -5.27 -12.33
N PRO A 177 -23.74 -4.44 -13.27
CA PRO A 177 -23.86 -3.01 -13.04
C PRO A 177 -24.90 -2.73 -11.92
N ARG A 178 -24.53 -1.83 -11.01
CA ARG A 178 -25.41 -1.33 -9.94
C ARG A 178 -26.07 -0.02 -10.38
N TYR A 179 -27.32 0.15 -10.02
CA TYR A 179 -28.09 1.34 -10.36
C TYR A 179 -28.71 1.98 -9.13
N ARG A 180 -28.78 3.29 -9.14
CA ARG A 180 -29.55 4.08 -8.20
C ARG A 180 -30.65 4.83 -8.96
N THR A 181 -31.86 4.80 -8.43
CA THR A 181 -32.94 5.63 -8.95
C THR A 181 -32.87 7.01 -8.31
N THR A 182 -32.74 8.04 -9.11
CA THR A 182 -32.77 9.43 -8.64
C THR A 182 -34.18 9.83 -8.18
N ARG A 183 -34.30 10.95 -7.49
CA ARG A 183 -35.61 11.52 -7.10
C ARG A 183 -36.51 11.80 -8.30
N SER A 184 -35.96 12.04 -9.48
CA SER A 184 -36.69 12.22 -10.75
C SER A 184 -37.05 10.93 -11.44
N GLY A 185 -36.77 9.76 -10.86
CA GLY A 185 -37.09 8.43 -11.44
C GLY A 185 -36.06 7.93 -12.44
N LYS A 186 -34.96 8.68 -12.72
CA LYS A 186 -33.91 8.25 -13.64
C LYS A 186 -33.00 7.23 -12.96
N LYS A 187 -32.72 6.10 -13.64
CA LYS A 187 -31.68 5.14 -13.24
C LYS A 187 -30.29 5.66 -13.65
N VAL A 188 -29.39 5.74 -12.69
CA VAL A 188 -28.00 6.13 -12.89
C VAL A 188 -27.12 4.99 -12.40
N THR A 189 -26.10 4.61 -13.19
CA THR A 189 -25.11 3.60 -12.80
C THR A 189 -24.30 4.13 -11.62
N THR A 190 -24.12 3.30 -10.59
CA THR A 190 -23.33 3.64 -9.40
C THR A 190 -22.07 2.81 -9.27
N GLY A 191 -21.84 1.90 -10.21
CA GLY A 191 -20.66 1.03 -10.25
C GLY A 191 -21.04 -0.42 -10.54
N TRP A 192 -20.23 -1.34 -10.01
CA TRP A 192 -20.26 -2.76 -10.32
C TRP A 192 -20.41 -3.61 -9.05
N ALA A 193 -20.91 -4.81 -9.21
CA ALA A 193 -21.01 -5.77 -8.12
C ALA A 193 -20.73 -7.19 -8.61
N LEU A 194 -20.25 -8.03 -7.70
CA LEU A 194 -20.22 -9.48 -7.90
C LEU A 194 -21.63 -10.04 -7.96
N PRO A 195 -21.88 -11.11 -8.75
CA PRO A 195 -23.09 -11.91 -8.63
C PRO A 195 -23.29 -12.40 -7.19
N ASP A 196 -24.53 -12.52 -6.74
CA ASP A 196 -24.83 -12.93 -5.35
C ASP A 196 -24.16 -14.24 -4.95
N SER A 197 -24.08 -15.21 -5.87
CA SER A 197 -23.43 -16.52 -5.65
C SER A 197 -21.92 -16.43 -5.43
N MET A 198 -21.28 -15.32 -5.80
CA MET A 198 -19.83 -15.14 -5.67
C MET A 198 -19.42 -14.28 -4.48
N ARG A 199 -20.35 -13.57 -3.85
CA ARG A 199 -20.04 -12.59 -2.81
C ARG A 199 -19.42 -13.20 -1.56
N ASP A 200 -19.98 -14.29 -1.06
CA ASP A 200 -19.48 -14.96 0.15
C ASP A 200 -18.18 -15.75 -0.11
N GLU A 201 -17.94 -16.09 -1.37
CA GLU A 201 -16.78 -16.84 -1.80
C GLU A 201 -15.57 -15.99 -2.18
N THR A 202 -15.68 -14.65 -2.13
CA THR A 202 -14.65 -13.73 -2.60
C THR A 202 -14.04 -12.95 -1.44
N GLY A 203 -12.74 -13.16 -1.19
CA GLY A 203 -11.93 -12.39 -0.25
C GLY A 203 -11.18 -11.25 -0.94
N ILE A 204 -10.77 -10.25 -0.14
CA ILE A 204 -10.02 -9.07 -0.60
C ILE A 204 -8.79 -8.89 0.26
N ILE A 205 -7.62 -8.72 -0.37
CA ILE A 205 -6.39 -8.29 0.30
C ILE A 205 -5.84 -7.08 -0.42
N TYR A 206 -5.65 -6.00 0.31
CA TYR A 206 -5.08 -4.76 -0.20
C TYR A 206 -3.70 -4.51 0.40
N ALA A 207 -2.69 -4.50 -0.45
CA ALA A 207 -1.29 -4.26 -0.13
C ALA A 207 -0.91 -2.82 -0.50
N ALA A 208 -0.59 -1.98 0.49
CA ALA A 208 -0.22 -0.60 0.25
C ALA A 208 0.56 -0.02 1.42
N CYS A 209 1.51 0.88 1.14
CA CYS A 209 2.37 1.49 2.14
C CYS A 209 1.90 2.89 2.57
N PHE A 210 1.55 3.74 1.61
CA PHE A 210 1.43 5.18 1.80
C PHE A 210 -0.01 5.71 1.68
N THR A 211 -1.03 4.85 1.85
CA THR A 211 -2.44 5.25 1.75
C THR A 211 -2.79 6.39 2.70
N GLY A 212 -3.44 7.43 2.16
CA GLY A 212 -3.98 8.56 2.92
C GLY A 212 -2.96 9.60 3.35
N ILE A 213 -1.65 9.38 3.13
CA ILE A 213 -0.62 10.35 3.48
C ILE A 213 -0.72 11.58 2.58
N ASP A 214 -0.98 11.40 1.29
CA ASP A 214 -1.22 12.46 0.31
C ASP A 214 -2.34 13.40 0.76
N VAL A 215 -3.45 12.83 1.24
CA VAL A 215 -4.58 13.58 1.77
C VAL A 215 -4.20 14.35 3.03
N ALA A 216 -3.51 13.70 3.97
CA ALA A 216 -3.09 14.34 5.22
C ALA A 216 -2.17 15.53 4.95
N MET A 217 -1.24 15.39 4.01
CA MET A 217 -0.31 16.45 3.62
C MET A 217 -1.02 17.62 2.93
N LYS A 218 -1.91 17.33 1.97
CA LYS A 218 -2.73 18.34 1.28
C LYS A 218 -3.59 19.12 2.28
N GLN A 219 -4.24 18.45 3.23
CA GLN A 219 -5.05 19.12 4.25
C GLN A 219 -4.19 19.96 5.20
N ALA A 220 -3.05 19.45 5.64
CA ALA A 220 -2.13 20.21 6.50
C ALA A 220 -1.60 21.46 5.79
N ARG A 221 -1.23 21.35 4.50
CA ARG A 221 -0.79 22.49 3.69
C ARG A 221 -1.92 23.50 3.52
N ALA A 222 -3.13 23.08 3.14
CA ALA A 222 -4.27 23.96 2.98
C ALA A 222 -4.59 24.71 4.29
N ALA A 223 -4.60 24.01 5.42
CA ALA A 223 -4.82 24.63 6.74
C ALA A 223 -3.75 25.66 7.12
N ALA A 224 -2.52 25.50 6.64
CA ALA A 224 -1.43 26.40 6.92
C ALA A 224 -1.39 27.65 5.99
N THR A 225 -1.96 27.55 4.79
CA THR A 225 -1.79 28.57 3.73
C THR A 225 -3.08 29.28 3.31
N ASP A 226 -4.24 28.64 3.51
CA ASP A 226 -5.54 29.20 3.14
C ASP A 226 -6.25 29.80 4.39
N PRO A 227 -6.42 31.11 4.48
CA PRO A 227 -7.14 31.75 5.59
C PRO A 227 -8.64 31.38 5.64
N ASN A 228 -9.20 30.86 4.54
CA ASN A 228 -10.59 30.41 4.46
C ASN A 228 -10.71 28.88 4.54
N TYR A 229 -9.65 28.18 4.95
CA TYR A 229 -9.64 26.73 5.05
C TYR A 229 -10.83 26.20 5.84
N THR A 230 -11.47 25.18 5.30
CA THR A 230 -12.51 24.43 5.97
C THR A 230 -12.14 22.95 5.97
N PHE A 231 -12.18 22.34 7.13
CA PHE A 231 -11.85 20.91 7.27
C PHE A 231 -12.76 20.03 6.42
N ASP A 232 -12.17 19.13 5.63
CA ASP A 232 -12.93 18.18 4.80
C ASP A 232 -13.46 17.03 5.69
N PRO A 233 -14.79 16.86 5.82
CA PRO A 233 -15.38 15.79 6.64
C PRO A 233 -15.06 14.38 6.11
N ARG A 234 -14.60 14.23 4.85
CA ARG A 234 -14.17 12.96 4.26
C ARG A 234 -12.77 12.53 4.70
N PHE A 235 -11.99 13.45 5.27
CA PHE A 235 -10.60 13.24 5.68
C PHE A 235 -10.38 11.92 6.41
N LEU A 236 -11.20 11.62 7.42
CA LEU A 236 -11.05 10.40 8.20
C LEU A 236 -11.14 9.14 7.32
N LEU A 237 -12.11 9.09 6.41
CA LEU A 237 -12.30 7.94 5.51
C LEU A 237 -11.15 7.74 4.53
N GLN A 238 -10.47 8.82 4.18
CA GLN A 238 -9.33 8.78 3.25
C GLN A 238 -8.03 8.36 3.94
N VAL A 239 -7.79 8.80 5.20
CA VAL A 239 -6.50 8.57 5.88
C VAL A 239 -6.40 7.26 6.67
N ILE A 240 -7.51 6.63 7.06
CA ILE A 240 -7.48 5.40 7.86
C ILE A 240 -7.12 4.14 7.06
N GLY A 241 -6.85 4.27 5.76
CA GLY A 241 -6.37 3.18 4.92
C GLY A 241 -7.36 2.02 4.75
N MET A 242 -8.65 2.30 4.63
CA MET A 242 -9.72 1.30 4.48
C MET A 242 -10.02 0.91 3.02
N GLY A 243 -9.08 1.10 2.10
CA GLY A 243 -9.27 0.77 0.67
C GLY A 243 -9.79 -0.65 0.45
N HIS A 244 -9.31 -1.64 1.20
CA HIS A 244 -9.79 -3.02 1.17
C HIS A 244 -11.28 -3.14 1.49
N ALA A 245 -11.72 -2.53 2.58
CA ALA A 245 -13.12 -2.60 3.02
C ALA A 245 -14.04 -1.82 2.06
N ARG A 246 -13.58 -0.67 1.57
CA ARG A 246 -14.30 0.15 0.59
C ARG A 246 -14.47 -0.58 -0.74
N PHE A 247 -13.42 -1.27 -1.21
CA PHE A 247 -13.50 -2.07 -2.42
C PHE A 247 -14.43 -3.28 -2.23
N ALA A 248 -14.32 -3.99 -1.09
CA ALA A 248 -15.22 -5.09 -0.76
C ALA A 248 -16.69 -4.65 -0.71
N GLU A 249 -16.99 -3.54 -0.04
CA GLU A 249 -18.32 -2.93 -0.01
C GLU A 249 -18.82 -2.58 -1.42
N PHE A 250 -17.95 -1.96 -2.23
CA PHE A 250 -18.28 -1.54 -3.57
C PHE A 250 -18.66 -2.71 -4.48
N ILE A 251 -17.89 -3.79 -4.52
CA ILE A 251 -18.21 -4.97 -5.33
C ILE A 251 -19.15 -5.94 -4.63
N GLY A 252 -19.46 -5.73 -3.35
CA GLY A 252 -20.33 -6.60 -2.55
C GLY A 252 -19.66 -7.90 -2.10
N ALA A 253 -18.34 -7.96 -2.03
CA ALA A 253 -17.61 -9.12 -1.49
C ALA A 253 -17.84 -9.24 0.03
N ARG A 254 -18.07 -10.47 0.52
CA ARG A 254 -18.37 -10.78 1.93
C ARG A 254 -17.45 -11.83 2.52
N GLY A 255 -16.45 -12.29 1.76
CA GLY A 255 -15.41 -13.18 2.24
C GLY A 255 -14.39 -12.45 3.13
N PRO A 256 -13.29 -13.13 3.51
CA PRO A 256 -12.23 -12.55 4.31
C PRO A 256 -11.69 -11.26 3.69
N ASN A 257 -11.36 -10.27 4.52
CA ASN A 257 -10.99 -8.95 4.06
C ASN A 257 -9.91 -8.35 4.97
N THR A 258 -8.79 -7.92 4.40
CA THR A 258 -7.69 -7.32 5.16
C THR A 258 -6.86 -6.36 4.33
N ARG A 259 -6.15 -5.47 5.03
CA ARG A 259 -5.04 -4.69 4.48
C ARG A 259 -3.73 -5.21 5.05
N ILE A 260 -2.68 -5.19 4.23
CA ILE A 260 -1.33 -5.55 4.65
C ILE A 260 -0.34 -4.45 4.26
N ASN A 261 0.61 -4.20 5.16
CA ASN A 261 1.77 -3.37 4.90
C ASN A 261 3.03 -4.07 5.44
N VAL A 262 3.85 -4.54 4.54
CA VAL A 262 5.16 -5.13 4.78
C VAL A 262 6.19 -4.42 3.88
N ALA A 263 6.06 -3.09 3.80
CA ALA A 263 6.85 -2.24 2.91
C ALA A 263 6.85 -2.78 1.46
N CYS A 264 7.98 -2.82 0.78
CA CYS A 264 8.09 -3.25 -0.63
C CYS A 264 7.66 -4.71 -0.88
N ALA A 265 7.54 -5.55 0.15
CA ALA A 265 7.12 -6.95 0.06
C ALA A 265 5.61 -7.16 0.24
N SER A 266 4.82 -6.07 0.38
CA SER A 266 3.40 -6.17 0.73
C SER A 266 2.59 -7.01 -0.24
N THR A 267 2.76 -6.82 -1.55
CA THR A 267 2.01 -7.59 -2.56
C THR A 267 2.41 -9.07 -2.57
N THR A 268 3.70 -9.37 -2.41
CA THR A 268 4.18 -10.76 -2.31
C THR A 268 3.60 -11.46 -1.09
N GLN A 269 3.59 -10.78 0.07
CA GLN A 269 3.00 -11.32 1.29
C GLN A 269 1.48 -11.50 1.15
N ALA A 270 0.80 -10.59 0.43
CA ALA A 270 -0.63 -10.70 0.17
C ALA A 270 -0.98 -11.95 -0.66
N ILE A 271 -0.14 -12.33 -1.61
CA ILE A 271 -0.30 -13.56 -2.38
C ILE A 271 -0.20 -14.79 -1.47
N GLY A 272 0.79 -14.83 -0.57
CA GLY A 272 0.91 -15.92 0.40
C GLY A 272 -0.31 -16.04 1.32
N ILE A 273 -0.83 -14.92 1.83
CA ILE A 273 -2.06 -14.93 2.64
C ILE A 273 -3.28 -15.39 1.81
N ALA A 274 -3.35 -15.00 0.54
CA ALA A 274 -4.42 -15.45 -0.35
C ALA A 274 -4.40 -16.97 -0.51
N GLU A 275 -3.21 -17.55 -0.73
CA GLU A 275 -3.02 -18.99 -0.78
C GLU A 275 -3.46 -19.68 0.52
N ASP A 276 -3.07 -19.15 1.68
CA ASP A 276 -3.50 -19.67 2.99
C ASP A 276 -5.02 -19.65 3.14
N TRP A 277 -5.69 -18.56 2.74
CA TRP A 277 -7.15 -18.50 2.83
C TRP A 277 -7.86 -19.50 1.93
N LEU A 278 -7.34 -19.73 0.73
CA LEU A 278 -7.87 -20.72 -0.20
C LEU A 278 -7.65 -22.15 0.29
N ARG A 279 -6.44 -22.47 0.79
CA ARG A 279 -6.11 -23.79 1.34
C ARG A 279 -6.92 -24.12 2.59
N LEU A 280 -7.19 -23.12 3.43
CA LEU A 280 -8.04 -23.26 4.61
C LEU A 280 -9.55 -23.20 4.31
N GLY A 281 -9.95 -23.10 3.04
CA GLY A 281 -11.35 -23.04 2.64
C GLY A 281 -12.12 -21.81 3.12
N ARG A 282 -11.41 -20.74 3.53
CA ARG A 282 -12.04 -19.49 4.02
C ARG A 282 -12.78 -18.71 2.92
N CYS A 283 -12.37 -18.90 1.68
CA CYS A 283 -13.02 -18.40 0.47
C CYS A 283 -12.62 -19.25 -0.73
N LYS A 284 -13.21 -19.00 -1.89
CA LYS A 284 -12.94 -19.72 -3.15
C LYS A 284 -12.09 -18.93 -4.12
N ARG A 285 -12.02 -17.62 -3.94
CA ARG A 285 -11.17 -16.68 -4.65
C ARG A 285 -10.75 -15.53 -3.77
N VAL A 286 -9.62 -14.95 -4.10
CA VAL A 286 -9.11 -13.73 -3.44
C VAL A 286 -8.72 -12.73 -4.53
N VAL A 287 -9.19 -11.51 -4.40
CA VAL A 287 -8.67 -10.38 -5.17
C VAL A 287 -7.54 -9.75 -4.35
N VAL A 288 -6.33 -9.95 -4.81
CA VAL A 288 -5.12 -9.31 -4.26
C VAL A 288 -4.89 -8.03 -5.03
N ILE A 289 -4.77 -6.92 -4.35
CA ILE A 289 -4.55 -5.61 -4.94
C ILE A 289 -3.31 -4.99 -4.30
N GLY A 290 -2.36 -4.54 -5.12
CA GLY A 290 -1.22 -3.74 -4.69
C GLY A 290 -1.28 -2.37 -5.35
N SER A 291 -1.15 -1.28 -4.61
CA SER A 291 -1.04 0.06 -5.19
C SER A 291 -0.40 1.05 -4.25
N ASP A 292 0.38 1.95 -4.82
CA ASP A 292 0.86 3.17 -4.16
C ASP A 292 1.09 4.26 -5.23
N ASP A 293 1.02 5.52 -4.82
CA ASP A 293 1.45 6.66 -5.61
C ASP A 293 2.24 7.61 -4.72
N VAL A 294 3.54 7.69 -4.97
CA VAL A 294 4.47 8.59 -4.27
C VAL A 294 5.03 9.64 -5.22
N THR A 295 4.45 9.83 -6.39
CA THR A 295 4.95 10.72 -7.44
C THR A 295 4.31 12.09 -7.47
N GLU A 296 3.15 12.29 -6.81
CA GLU A 296 2.62 13.63 -6.60
C GLU A 296 3.62 14.50 -5.84
N ALA A 297 3.68 15.81 -6.15
CA ALA A 297 4.70 16.74 -5.66
C ALA A 297 4.92 16.65 -4.14
N ASP A 298 3.85 16.73 -3.34
CA ASP A 298 3.95 16.65 -1.88
C ASP A 298 4.47 15.30 -1.39
N MET A 299 4.03 14.20 -2.01
CA MET A 299 4.47 12.86 -1.66
C MET A 299 5.93 12.65 -2.02
N MET A 300 6.34 13.01 -3.24
CA MET A 300 7.73 12.89 -3.69
C MET A 300 8.66 13.73 -2.80
N GLU A 301 8.26 14.92 -2.44
CA GLU A 301 9.02 15.80 -1.57
C GLU A 301 9.35 15.15 -0.21
N TRP A 302 8.38 14.48 0.43
CA TRP A 302 8.57 13.87 1.74
C TRP A 302 9.11 12.45 1.68
N VAL A 303 8.54 11.61 0.84
CA VAL A 303 8.97 10.21 0.68
C VAL A 303 10.36 10.15 0.04
N GLY A 304 10.61 10.96 -1.00
CA GLY A 304 11.92 11.10 -1.62
C GLY A 304 12.99 11.56 -0.63
N SER A 305 12.67 12.53 0.23
CA SER A 305 13.56 12.96 1.31
C SER A 305 13.91 11.82 2.27
N GLY A 306 12.91 11.00 2.65
CA GLY A 306 13.11 9.84 3.52
C GLY A 306 14.04 8.80 2.89
N PHE A 307 13.83 8.50 1.61
CA PHE A 307 14.67 7.54 0.87
C PHE A 307 16.11 8.05 0.67
N LEU A 308 16.29 9.34 0.45
CA LEU A 308 17.63 9.94 0.41
C LEU A 308 18.31 9.90 1.77
N ALA A 309 17.61 10.26 2.84
CA ALA A 309 18.17 10.28 4.19
C ALA A 309 18.65 8.89 4.65
N THR A 310 17.92 7.84 4.26
CA THR A 310 18.29 6.45 4.55
C THR A 310 19.34 5.87 3.60
N GLY A 311 19.67 6.58 2.52
CA GLY A 311 20.56 6.09 1.46
C GLY A 311 19.92 5.01 0.57
N ALA A 312 18.60 4.84 0.63
CA ALA A 312 17.88 3.85 -0.18
C ALA A 312 17.49 4.38 -1.57
N GLY A 313 17.29 5.69 -1.72
CA GLY A 313 16.96 6.33 -3.00
C GLY A 313 18.20 6.55 -3.86
N THR A 314 18.06 6.37 -5.18
CA THR A 314 19.12 6.74 -6.14
C THR A 314 19.14 8.24 -6.36
N ASN A 315 20.34 8.77 -6.52
CA ASN A 315 20.59 10.15 -6.99
C ASN A 315 21.11 10.18 -8.43
N GLU A 316 21.06 9.06 -9.14
CA GLU A 316 21.44 8.98 -10.55
C GLU A 316 20.38 9.68 -11.41
N SER A 317 20.84 10.45 -12.39
CA SER A 317 19.98 11.19 -13.32
C SER A 317 19.86 10.53 -14.70
N ASP A 318 20.70 9.55 -14.98
CA ASP A 318 20.68 8.74 -16.19
C ASP A 318 19.92 7.44 -15.92
N VAL A 319 18.75 7.30 -16.52
CA VAL A 319 17.89 6.13 -16.33
C VAL A 319 18.57 4.81 -16.69
N THR A 320 19.55 4.82 -17.61
CA THR A 320 20.31 3.62 -18.00
C THR A 320 21.33 3.17 -16.96
N LYS A 321 21.60 4.02 -15.97
CA LYS A 321 22.55 3.77 -14.88
C LYS A 321 21.88 3.72 -13.52
N ALA A 322 20.62 4.11 -13.46
CA ALA A 322 19.88 4.16 -12.20
C ALA A 322 19.36 2.77 -11.78
N ALA A 323 19.23 2.56 -10.48
CA ALA A 323 18.77 1.35 -9.83
C ALA A 323 19.61 0.09 -10.14
N LEU A 324 19.62 -0.42 -11.35
CA LEU A 324 20.37 -1.58 -11.82
C LEU A 324 20.25 -2.80 -10.89
N PRO A 325 19.05 -3.39 -10.74
CA PRO A 325 18.82 -4.50 -9.81
C PRO A 325 19.78 -5.67 -10.12
N PHE A 326 20.34 -6.26 -9.06
CA PHE A 326 21.33 -7.37 -9.09
C PHE A 326 22.71 -7.03 -9.70
N ASP A 327 22.90 -5.84 -10.25
CA ASP A 327 24.21 -5.39 -10.77
C ASP A 327 25.15 -4.93 -9.63
N LYS A 328 26.47 -5.04 -9.84
CA LYS A 328 27.48 -4.51 -8.91
C LYS A 328 27.41 -2.99 -8.78
N ARG A 329 26.96 -2.30 -9.82
CA ARG A 329 26.86 -0.83 -9.90
C ARG A 329 25.54 -0.29 -9.36
N ARG A 330 24.63 -1.16 -8.86
CA ARG A 330 23.34 -0.72 -8.32
C ARG A 330 23.52 0.41 -7.32
N ASN A 331 22.68 1.42 -7.40
CA ASN A 331 22.86 2.68 -6.66
C ASN A 331 21.59 3.16 -5.93
N GLY A 332 20.69 2.27 -5.61
CA GLY A 332 19.47 2.57 -4.87
C GLY A 332 18.21 2.25 -5.66
N THR A 333 17.07 2.78 -5.21
CA THR A 333 15.75 2.55 -5.79
C THR A 333 15.21 3.83 -6.44
N ILE A 334 14.32 3.66 -7.41
CA ILE A 334 13.54 4.72 -8.03
C ILE A 334 12.12 4.63 -7.47
N LEU A 335 11.60 5.77 -7.02
CA LEU A 335 10.21 5.86 -6.54
C LEU A 335 9.25 5.95 -7.72
N GLY A 336 8.03 5.47 -7.53
CA GLY A 336 7.03 5.47 -8.59
C GLY A 336 5.60 5.42 -8.09
N ALA A 337 4.70 5.38 -9.06
CA ALA A 337 3.29 5.13 -8.88
C ALA A 337 2.87 3.92 -9.70
N GLY A 338 1.84 3.23 -9.27
CA GLY A 338 1.27 2.13 -10.03
C GLY A 338 0.34 1.27 -9.20
N ALA A 339 -0.27 0.31 -9.87
CA ALA A 339 -1.12 -0.66 -9.22
C ALA A 339 -1.10 -2.00 -9.93
N VAL A 340 -1.37 -3.05 -9.17
CA VAL A 340 -1.54 -4.41 -9.69
C VAL A 340 -2.75 -5.05 -9.03
N GLY A 341 -3.52 -5.78 -9.82
CA GLY A 341 -4.62 -6.61 -9.35
C GLY A 341 -4.41 -8.06 -9.78
N LEU A 342 -4.66 -9.00 -8.88
CA LEU A 342 -4.60 -10.43 -9.17
C LEU A 342 -5.87 -11.10 -8.66
N VAL A 343 -6.43 -12.02 -9.44
CA VAL A 343 -7.49 -12.92 -8.98
C VAL A 343 -6.86 -14.29 -8.79
N ILE A 344 -6.76 -14.72 -7.54
CA ILE A 344 -6.18 -16.01 -7.15
C ILE A 344 -7.33 -16.91 -6.70
N GLU A 345 -7.43 -18.10 -7.28
CA GLU A 345 -8.53 -19.02 -6.99
C GLU A 345 -8.17 -20.48 -7.34
N ASN A 346 -9.06 -21.41 -7.03
CA ASN A 346 -8.88 -22.81 -7.43
C ASN A 346 -9.02 -22.93 -8.96
N ALA A 347 -8.15 -23.71 -9.59
CA ALA A 347 -8.08 -23.93 -11.05
C ALA A 347 -9.45 -24.32 -11.64
N GLU A 348 -10.17 -25.22 -11.00
CA GLU A 348 -11.53 -25.64 -11.40
C GLU A 348 -12.49 -24.46 -11.59
N LYS A 349 -12.39 -23.42 -10.72
CA LYS A 349 -13.26 -22.23 -10.82
C LYS A 349 -12.91 -21.35 -12.02
N ALA A 350 -11.64 -21.27 -12.37
CA ALA A 350 -11.17 -20.56 -13.57
C ALA A 350 -11.58 -21.32 -14.85
N GLU A 351 -11.35 -22.61 -14.89
CA GLU A 351 -11.70 -23.49 -16.00
C GLU A 351 -13.21 -23.48 -16.31
N ASN A 352 -14.05 -23.53 -15.28
CA ASN A 352 -15.51 -23.46 -15.41
C ASN A 352 -16.01 -22.14 -16.04
N ARG A 353 -15.19 -21.10 -16.03
CA ARG A 353 -15.45 -19.83 -16.73
C ARG A 353 -14.74 -19.73 -18.10
N GLY A 354 -14.05 -20.79 -18.51
CA GLY A 354 -13.27 -20.81 -19.75
C GLY A 354 -12.04 -19.88 -19.71
N VAL A 355 -11.47 -19.68 -18.53
CA VAL A 355 -10.24 -18.93 -18.34
C VAL A 355 -9.05 -19.88 -18.37
N VAL A 356 -8.04 -19.55 -19.15
CA VAL A 356 -6.72 -20.19 -19.10
C VAL A 356 -5.91 -19.41 -18.06
N PRO A 357 -5.50 -20.06 -16.94
CA PRO A 357 -4.69 -19.39 -15.93
C PRO A 357 -3.30 -19.00 -16.43
N TYR A 358 -2.70 -18.03 -15.74
CA TYR A 358 -1.34 -17.56 -15.98
C TYR A 358 -0.32 -18.44 -15.28
#